data_ba46e56d280cd61f40f1478fd74d4f58
#
_entry.id   ba46e56d280cd61f40f1478fd74d4f58
#
_cell.length_a   1.000
_cell.length_b   1.000
_cell.length_c   1.000
_cell.angle_alpha   90.00
_cell.angle_beta   90.00
_cell.angle_gamma   90.00
#
_symmetry.space_group_name_H-M   'P 1'
#
loop_
_entity.id
_entity.type
_entity.pdbx_description
1 polymer ?
#
loop_
_entity_poly.entity_id
_entity_poly.type
_entity_poly.pdbx_seq_one_letter_code
_entity_poly.pdbx_strand_id
1 'polypeptide(L)'
;MLASKYRFHSRGGVKYTYQKGKTIRTPKFSLVFAPNQRGKQRFAVVISKKVIKSAVGRNRVRRRIYEVIRLNLAEIPESNDYIFIVFSKDLKTMDFTEIERLVLKLAEQAKITKK
;
A
#
# COMPACT_ATOMS: atom_id res chain seq x y z
N MET A 1 -1.82 -8.22 -12.61
CA MET A 1 -2.16 -7.83 -11.23
C MET A 1 -1.24 -8.51 -10.25
N LEU A 2 -1.05 -7.93 -9.09
CA LEU A 2 -0.16 -8.50 -8.06
C LEU A 2 -0.63 -9.89 -7.62
N ALA A 3 0.29 -10.85 -7.57
CA ALA A 3 -0.04 -12.23 -7.19
C ALA A 3 -0.62 -12.29 -5.77
N SER A 4 -1.53 -13.23 -5.54
CA SER A 4 -2.24 -13.33 -4.26
C SER A 4 -1.32 -13.57 -3.06
N LYS A 5 -0.16 -14.21 -3.27
CA LYS A 5 0.81 -14.42 -2.18
C LYS A 5 1.38 -13.13 -1.61
N TYR A 6 1.30 -12.03 -2.37
CA TYR A 6 1.78 -10.71 -1.94
C TYR A 6 0.65 -9.82 -1.43
N ARG A 7 -0.58 -10.32 -1.42
CA ARG A 7 -1.72 -9.57 -0.88
C ARG A 7 -2.17 -10.21 0.41
N PHE A 8 -2.54 -9.42 1.39
CA PHE A 8 -3.09 -10.00 2.61
C PHE A 8 -4.44 -9.40 2.93
N HIS A 9 -5.34 -10.24 3.41
CA HIS A 9 -6.74 -9.91 3.65
C HIS A 9 -7.16 -10.20 5.08
N SER A 10 -6.28 -10.78 5.88
CA SER A 10 -6.58 -11.17 7.24
C SER A 10 -6.90 -9.94 8.08
N ARG A 11 -8.07 -9.91 8.72
CA ARG A 11 -8.43 -8.83 9.63
C ARG A 11 -7.44 -8.75 10.79
N GLY A 12 -7.01 -9.90 11.31
CA GLY A 12 -6.03 -9.94 12.39
C GLY A 12 -4.69 -9.40 11.97
N GLY A 13 -4.23 -9.73 10.76
CA GLY A 13 -2.98 -9.23 10.21
C GLY A 13 -3.00 -7.73 10.00
N VAL A 14 -4.09 -7.21 9.42
CA VAL A 14 -4.27 -5.79 9.20
C VAL A 14 -4.29 -5.05 10.54
N LYS A 15 -5.07 -5.54 11.51
CA LYS A 15 -5.16 -4.94 12.83
C LYS A 15 -3.82 -4.93 13.54
N TYR A 16 -3.07 -6.02 13.47
CA TYR A 16 -1.73 -6.12 14.05
C TYR A 16 -0.81 -5.06 13.44
N THR A 17 -0.83 -4.92 12.12
CA THR A 17 0.00 -3.95 11.42
C THR A 17 -0.33 -2.53 11.86
N TYR A 18 -1.62 -2.20 12.02
CA TYR A 18 -2.03 -0.90 12.52
C TYR A 18 -1.54 -0.63 13.94
N GLN A 19 -1.58 -1.63 14.80
CA GLN A 19 -1.20 -1.46 16.20
C GLN A 19 0.32 -1.41 16.41
N LYS A 20 1.06 -2.21 15.66
CA LYS A 20 2.51 -2.37 15.87
C LYS A 20 3.34 -1.66 14.81
N GLY A 21 2.71 -1.21 13.74
CA GLY A 21 3.42 -0.62 12.62
C GLY A 21 3.76 0.83 12.82
N LYS A 22 4.61 1.31 11.92
CA LYS A 22 4.94 2.72 11.79
C LYS A 22 4.13 3.30 10.64
N THR A 23 3.84 4.59 10.71
CA THR A 23 3.02 5.27 9.69
C THR A 23 3.81 6.39 9.04
N ILE A 24 3.77 6.44 7.72
CA ILE A 24 4.31 7.55 6.93
C ILE A 24 3.14 8.19 6.22
N ARG A 25 2.95 9.49 6.42
CA ARG A 25 1.77 10.21 5.92
C ARG A 25 2.12 11.11 4.75
N THR A 26 1.23 11.12 3.74
CA THR A 26 1.25 12.10 2.65
C THR A 26 -0.16 12.65 2.48
N PRO A 27 -0.34 13.76 1.73
CA PRO A 27 -1.68 14.32 1.54
C PRO A 27 -2.67 13.40 0.83
N LYS A 28 -2.22 12.52 -0.05
CA LYS A 28 -3.11 11.69 -0.85
C LYS A 28 -3.28 10.28 -0.31
N PHE A 29 -2.25 9.73 0.30
CA PHE A 29 -2.35 8.42 0.94
C PHE A 29 -1.23 8.25 1.95
N SER A 30 -1.42 7.31 2.86
CA SER A 30 -0.43 6.97 3.90
C SER A 30 -0.01 5.53 3.77
N LEU A 31 1.16 5.22 4.31
CA LEU A 31 1.66 3.86 4.40
C LEU A 31 1.83 3.49 5.87
N VAL A 32 1.20 2.39 6.27
CA VAL A 32 1.45 1.76 7.57
C VAL A 32 2.22 0.48 7.29
N PHE A 33 3.32 0.25 7.98
CA PHE A 33 4.13 -0.93 7.75
C PHE A 33 4.66 -1.50 9.06
N ALA A 34 4.82 -2.82 9.08
CA ALA A 34 5.35 -3.53 10.25
C ALA A 34 6.16 -4.73 9.77
N PRO A 35 7.21 -5.12 10.52
CA PRO A 35 7.96 -6.33 10.17
C PRO A 35 7.05 -7.56 10.24
N ASN A 36 7.31 -8.51 9.34
CA ASN A 36 6.72 -9.84 9.45
C ASN A 36 7.84 -10.87 9.43
N GLN A 37 7.54 -12.10 9.80
CA GLN A 37 8.54 -13.16 9.86
C GLN A 37 8.40 -14.15 8.71
N ARG A 38 7.83 -13.70 7.59
CA ARG A 38 7.50 -14.58 6.47
C ARG A 38 8.56 -14.60 5.38
N GLY A 39 9.54 -13.69 5.44
CA GLY A 39 10.59 -13.61 4.43
C GLY A 39 10.14 -13.01 3.11
N LYS A 40 8.91 -12.51 3.03
CA LYS A 40 8.40 -11.84 1.82
C LYS A 40 7.46 -10.71 2.22
N GLN A 41 7.32 -9.73 1.35
CA GLN A 41 6.43 -8.61 1.57
C GLN A 41 4.98 -8.99 1.26
N ARG A 42 4.05 -8.38 2.01
CA ARG A 42 2.62 -8.50 1.76
C ARG A 42 2.01 -7.11 1.76
N PHE A 43 0.97 -6.93 0.95
CA PHE A 43 0.38 -5.61 0.71
C PHE A 43 -1.13 -5.65 0.84
N ALA A 44 -1.69 -4.57 1.40
CA ALA A 44 -3.13 -4.33 1.40
C ALA A 44 -3.35 -2.87 1.02
N VAL A 45 -4.49 -2.58 0.36
CA VAL A 45 -4.89 -1.23 0.01
C VAL A 45 -6.27 -1.00 0.59
N VAL A 46 -6.40 0.04 1.41
CA VAL A 46 -7.64 0.38 2.10
C VAL A 46 -8.17 1.70 1.56
N ILE A 47 -9.41 1.69 1.08
CA ILE A 47 -10.08 2.88 0.56
C ILE A 47 -11.48 2.89 1.13
N SER A 48 -11.82 3.94 1.91
CA SER A 48 -13.14 4.02 2.51
C SER A 48 -14.19 4.46 1.49
N LYS A 49 -15.45 4.13 1.76
CA LYS A 49 -16.58 4.59 0.94
C LYS A 49 -16.75 6.09 1.00
N LYS A 50 -16.26 6.74 2.05
CA LYS A 50 -16.30 8.20 2.17
C LYS A 50 -15.38 8.87 1.14
N VAL A 51 -14.27 8.24 0.81
CA VAL A 51 -13.30 8.76 -0.15
C VAL A 51 -13.76 8.50 -1.58
N ILE A 52 -14.11 7.25 -1.87
CA ILE A 52 -14.61 6.84 -3.18
C ILE A 52 -15.85 5.97 -2.96
N LYS A 53 -17.02 6.48 -3.32
CA LYS A 53 -18.30 5.80 -3.06
C LYS A 53 -18.46 4.54 -3.90
N SER A 54 -18.04 4.58 -5.15
CA SER A 54 -18.23 3.48 -6.09
C SER A 54 -17.26 2.34 -5.82
N ALA A 55 -17.79 1.12 -5.73
CA ALA A 55 -16.94 -0.08 -5.61
C ALA A 55 -16.03 -0.24 -6.82
N VAL A 56 -16.52 0.11 -8.01
CA VAL A 56 -15.72 0.07 -9.24
C VAL A 56 -14.55 1.04 -9.14
N GLY A 57 -14.80 2.26 -8.61
CA GLY A 57 -13.75 3.26 -8.41
C GLY A 57 -12.70 2.80 -7.41
N ARG A 58 -13.13 2.21 -6.29
CA ARG A 58 -12.19 1.68 -5.30
C ARG A 58 -11.34 0.56 -5.90
N ASN A 59 -11.95 -0.34 -6.65
CA ASN A 59 -11.21 -1.43 -7.30
C ASN A 59 -10.22 -0.91 -8.33
N ARG A 60 -10.59 0.15 -9.07
CA ARG A 60 -9.68 0.78 -10.03
C ARG A 60 -8.42 1.30 -9.34
N VAL A 61 -8.58 2.04 -8.25
CA VAL A 61 -7.43 2.58 -7.49
C VAL A 61 -6.59 1.44 -6.91
N ARG A 62 -7.23 0.44 -6.34
CA ARG A 62 -6.55 -0.72 -5.77
C ARG A 62 -5.68 -1.42 -6.82
N ARG A 63 -6.25 -1.66 -8.00
CA ARG A 63 -5.50 -2.31 -9.09
C ARG A 63 -4.33 -1.45 -9.56
N ARG A 64 -4.50 -0.14 -9.60
CA ARG A 64 -3.42 0.76 -10.01
C ARG A 64 -2.24 0.71 -9.04
N ILE A 65 -2.53 0.73 -7.74
CA ILE A 65 -1.49 0.63 -6.71
C ILE A 65 -0.80 -0.74 -6.76
N TYR A 66 -1.58 -1.82 -6.87
CA TYR A 66 -1.00 -3.16 -6.96
C TYR A 66 -0.14 -3.33 -8.20
N GLU A 67 -0.50 -2.69 -9.32
CA GLU A 67 0.31 -2.77 -10.53
C GLU A 67 1.67 -2.08 -10.34
N VAL A 68 1.68 -0.92 -9.68
CA VAL A 68 2.94 -0.26 -9.34
C VAL A 68 3.81 -1.19 -8.48
N ILE A 69 3.20 -1.82 -7.48
CA ILE A 69 3.92 -2.74 -6.60
C ILE A 69 4.49 -3.91 -7.38
N ARG A 70 3.68 -4.50 -8.26
CA ARG A 70 4.12 -5.63 -9.09
C ARG A 70 5.35 -5.28 -9.93
N LEU A 71 5.33 -4.12 -10.55
CA LEU A 71 6.41 -3.67 -11.43
C LEU A 71 7.69 -3.33 -10.66
N ASN A 72 7.60 -3.04 -9.37
CA ASN A 72 8.73 -2.56 -8.57
C ASN A 72 9.00 -3.43 -7.34
N LEU A 73 8.54 -4.67 -7.36
CA LEU A 73 8.58 -5.54 -6.19
C LEU A 73 9.99 -5.72 -5.63
N ALA A 74 10.99 -5.82 -6.50
CA ALA A 74 12.38 -6.02 -6.09
C ALA A 74 12.95 -4.83 -5.32
N GLU A 75 12.38 -3.65 -5.49
CA GLU A 75 12.85 -2.42 -4.84
C GLU A 75 12.19 -2.18 -3.48
N ILE A 76 11.19 -2.99 -3.12
CA ILE A 76 10.45 -2.84 -1.87
C ILE A 76 11.00 -3.84 -0.86
N PRO A 77 11.38 -3.41 0.37
CA PRO A 77 11.98 -4.32 1.34
C PRO A 77 11.08 -5.52 1.66
N GLU A 78 11.69 -6.69 1.73
CA GLU A 78 11.03 -7.93 2.11
C GLU A 78 10.78 -7.96 3.62
N SER A 79 10.04 -8.97 4.07
CA SER A 79 9.78 -9.23 5.48
C SER A 79 9.01 -8.13 6.19
N ASN A 80 8.19 -7.39 5.45
CA ASN A 80 7.28 -6.39 6.02
C ASN A 80 5.87 -6.59 5.46
N ASP A 81 4.89 -6.20 6.26
CA ASP A 81 3.53 -6.01 5.80
C ASP A 81 3.30 -4.52 5.57
N TYR A 82 2.66 -4.18 4.47
CA TYR A 82 2.41 -2.79 4.06
C TYR A 82 0.92 -2.59 3.84
N ILE A 83 0.38 -1.50 4.41
CA ILE A 83 -1.01 -1.11 4.18
C ILE A 83 -1.00 0.30 3.63
N PHE A 84 -1.50 0.47 2.39
CA PHE A 84 -1.70 1.78 1.79
C PHE A 84 -3.11 2.24 2.09
N ILE A 85 -3.24 3.38 2.76
CA ILE A 85 -4.52 3.97 3.11
C ILE A 85 -4.74 5.16 2.20
N VAL A 86 -5.74 5.08 1.35
CA VAL A 86 -6.00 6.10 0.33
C VAL A 86 -6.98 7.15 0.88
N PHE A 87 -6.59 8.42 0.82
CA PHE A 87 -7.40 9.55 1.28
C PHE A 87 -7.96 10.40 0.15
N SER A 88 -7.50 10.22 -1.07
CA SER A 88 -7.87 11.09 -2.18
C SER A 88 -8.44 10.29 -3.35
N LYS A 89 -9.57 10.78 -3.88
CA LYS A 89 -10.15 10.21 -5.09
C LYS A 89 -9.33 10.50 -6.35
N ASP A 90 -8.36 11.42 -6.25
CA ASP A 90 -7.50 11.79 -7.37
C ASP A 90 -6.74 10.60 -7.94
N LEU A 91 -6.50 9.58 -7.13
CA LEU A 91 -5.79 8.38 -7.58
C LEU A 91 -6.54 7.60 -8.66
N LYS A 92 -7.84 7.85 -8.84
CA LYS A 92 -8.62 7.23 -9.92
C LYS A 92 -8.14 7.68 -11.30
N THR A 93 -7.73 8.93 -11.42
CA THR A 93 -7.43 9.56 -12.72
C THR A 93 -6.01 10.08 -12.83
N MET A 94 -5.24 10.06 -11.74
CA MET A 94 -3.85 10.49 -11.73
C MET A 94 -3.02 9.68 -12.73
N ASP A 95 -2.01 10.28 -13.34
CA ASP A 95 -1.09 9.57 -14.23
C ASP A 95 -0.45 8.40 -13.48
N PHE A 96 -0.33 7.27 -14.15
CA PHE A 96 0.26 6.08 -13.56
C PHE A 96 1.68 6.33 -13.06
N THR A 97 2.48 7.07 -13.82
CA THR A 97 3.85 7.39 -13.42
C THR A 97 3.90 8.22 -12.15
N GLU A 98 2.90 9.08 -11.93
CA GLU A 98 2.81 9.87 -10.69
C GLU A 98 2.45 9.00 -9.50
N ILE A 99 1.55 8.04 -9.68
CA ILE A 99 1.21 7.08 -8.62
C ILE A 99 2.45 6.26 -8.28
N GLU A 100 3.17 5.81 -9.31
CA GLU A 100 4.41 5.05 -9.12
C GLU A 100 5.43 5.83 -8.32
N ARG A 101 5.62 7.09 -8.66
CA ARG A 101 6.56 7.96 -7.95
C ARG A 101 6.20 8.09 -6.48
N LEU A 102 4.91 8.29 -6.17
CA LEU A 102 4.45 8.44 -4.80
C LEU A 102 4.58 7.15 -3.99
N VAL A 103 4.24 6.02 -4.59
CA VAL A 103 4.35 4.72 -3.92
C VAL A 103 5.81 4.40 -3.62
N LEU A 104 6.70 4.60 -4.59
CA LEU A 104 8.13 4.32 -4.41
C LEU A 104 8.76 5.26 -3.39
N LYS A 105 8.32 6.51 -3.34
CA LYS A 105 8.78 7.45 -2.34
C LYS A 105 8.44 6.97 -0.92
N LEU A 106 7.23 6.48 -0.73
CA LEU A 106 6.82 5.94 0.58
C LEU A 106 7.62 4.68 0.94
N ALA A 107 7.85 3.80 -0.03
CA ALA A 107 8.65 2.59 0.20
C ALA A 107 10.09 2.95 0.58
N GLU A 108 10.65 3.97 -0.05
CA GLU A 108 12.00 4.45 0.27
C GLU A 108 12.06 5.01 1.68
N GLN A 109 11.06 5.80 2.07
CA GLN A 109 10.98 6.32 3.44
C GLN A 109 10.82 5.21 4.47
N ALA A 110 10.13 4.13 4.12
CA ALA A 110 9.98 2.99 5.00
C ALA A 110 11.32 2.31 5.27
N LYS A 111 12.21 2.23 4.27
CA LYS A 111 13.56 1.70 4.45
C LYS A 111 14.35 2.51 5.47
N ILE A 112 14.27 3.82 5.36
CA ILE A 112 15.01 4.75 6.23
C ILE A 112 14.47 4.69 7.65
N THR A 113 13.15 4.72 7.79
CA THR A 113 12.48 4.76 9.09
C THR A 113 12.69 3.47 9.88
N LYS A 114 12.85 2.35 9.19
CA LYS A 114 13.01 1.04 9.81
C LYS A 114 14.30 0.92 10.61
N LYS A 115 15.30 1.68 10.21
CA LYS A 115 16.58 1.69 10.93
C LYS A 115 16.46 2.54 12.19
#